data_a2015b09f05003e2614c29f012bf877b
#
_entry.id   a2015b09f05003e2614c29f012bf877b
#
_cell.length_a   1.000
_cell.length_b   1.000
_cell.length_c   1.000
_cell.angle_alpha   90.00
_cell.angle_beta   90.00
_cell.angle_gamma   90.00
#
_symmetry.space_group_name_H-M   'P 1'
#
loop_
_entity.id
_entity.type
_entity.pdbx_description
1 polymer ?
#
loop_
_entity_poly.entity_id
_entity_poly.type
_entity_poly.pdbx_seq_one_letter_code
_entity_poly.pdbx_strand_id
1 'polypeptide(L)'
;MKKGRLNIVGIGPGNDEHITPAAFHAIQEADLVIGYVTYINLVKHQLVGKQVTQTGMTEEIDRAQEAVNTAKEGKIVTLVSSGDAGVYGMAGLVFEVLRKMGWKKEESPEIKIIPGITADSSCASLIGAPIIHDTARISLSDLLTPWSVIENRLKCAAQGDFVITLYNP
;
A
#
# COMPACT_ATOMS: atom_id res chain seq x y z
N MET A 1 -3.55 10.69 -27.11
CA MET A 1 -3.27 9.40 -26.45
C MET A 1 -4.20 9.27 -25.25
N LYS A 2 -4.69 8.08 -24.95
CA LYS A 2 -5.52 7.83 -23.75
C LYS A 2 -4.67 8.11 -22.52
N LYS A 3 -5.18 8.89 -21.56
CA LYS A 3 -4.50 9.18 -20.31
C LYS A 3 -4.46 7.90 -19.47
N GLY A 4 -3.26 7.40 -19.14
CA GLY A 4 -3.12 6.22 -18.29
C GLY A 4 -3.43 6.53 -16.84
N ARG A 5 -3.69 5.49 -16.05
CA ARG A 5 -4.00 5.61 -14.63
C ARG A 5 -3.28 4.55 -13.81
N LEU A 6 -2.71 4.97 -12.69
CA LEU A 6 -2.16 4.07 -11.68
C LEU A 6 -3.01 4.14 -10.42
N ASN A 7 -3.70 3.04 -10.12
CA ASN A 7 -4.39 2.82 -8.86
C ASN A 7 -3.42 2.16 -7.88
N ILE A 8 -3.22 2.75 -6.71
CA ILE A 8 -2.42 2.17 -5.62
C ILE A 8 -3.43 1.72 -4.57
N VAL A 9 -3.58 0.41 -4.41
CA VAL A 9 -4.75 -0.18 -3.76
C VAL A 9 -4.35 -0.94 -2.50
N GLY A 10 -4.98 -0.60 -1.38
CA GLY A 10 -4.95 -1.40 -0.17
C GLY A 10 -6.06 -2.46 -0.22
N ILE A 11 -5.69 -3.74 -0.07
CA ILE A 11 -6.65 -4.86 -0.11
C ILE A 11 -7.12 -5.31 1.29
N GLY A 12 -6.78 -4.56 2.34
CA GLY A 12 -7.14 -4.95 3.69
C GLY A 12 -6.33 -6.15 4.21
N PRO A 13 -6.83 -6.86 5.23
CA PRO A 13 -6.12 -7.93 5.93
C PRO A 13 -6.03 -9.25 5.15
N GLY A 14 -6.69 -9.38 4.00
CA GLY A 14 -6.48 -10.50 3.09
C GLY A 14 -7.68 -11.42 2.86
N ASN A 15 -8.87 -11.08 3.35
CA ASN A 15 -10.12 -11.76 3.01
C ASN A 15 -11.06 -10.83 2.23
N ASP A 16 -11.94 -11.41 1.41
CA ASP A 16 -12.82 -10.65 0.52
C ASP A 16 -13.80 -9.72 1.25
N GLU A 17 -14.25 -10.10 2.42
CA GLU A 17 -15.19 -9.31 3.23
C GLU A 17 -14.61 -7.96 3.66
N HIS A 18 -13.28 -7.84 3.69
CA HIS A 18 -12.56 -6.64 4.08
C HIS A 18 -11.95 -5.88 2.90
N ILE A 19 -12.13 -6.35 1.66
CA ILE A 19 -11.77 -5.59 0.47
C ILE A 19 -12.86 -4.55 0.22
N THR A 20 -12.48 -3.29 0.14
CA THR A 20 -13.43 -2.22 -0.15
C THR A 20 -14.01 -2.37 -1.57
N PRO A 21 -15.27 -1.99 -1.83
CA PRO A 21 -15.82 -1.99 -3.20
C PRO A 21 -14.96 -1.19 -4.18
N ALA A 22 -14.36 -0.09 -3.73
CA ALA A 22 -13.46 0.72 -4.55
C ALA A 22 -12.18 -0.04 -4.94
N ALA A 23 -11.60 -0.81 -4.01
CA ALA A 23 -10.44 -1.66 -4.27
C ALA A 23 -10.77 -2.78 -5.25
N PHE A 24 -11.91 -3.44 -5.04
CA PHE A 24 -12.43 -4.47 -5.96
C PHE A 24 -12.60 -3.91 -7.37
N HIS A 25 -13.29 -2.77 -7.54
CA HIS A 25 -13.49 -2.15 -8.85
C HIS A 25 -12.17 -1.76 -9.52
N ALA A 26 -11.21 -1.23 -8.78
CA ALA A 26 -9.90 -0.88 -9.32
C ALA A 26 -9.12 -2.11 -9.82
N ILE A 27 -9.25 -3.26 -9.15
CA ILE A 27 -8.70 -4.52 -9.63
C ILE A 27 -9.43 -4.97 -10.89
N GLN A 28 -10.77 -4.86 -10.94
CA GLN A 28 -11.57 -5.30 -12.07
C GLN A 28 -11.35 -4.46 -13.35
N GLU A 29 -11.14 -3.16 -13.25
CA GLU A 29 -10.92 -2.29 -14.41
C GLU A 29 -9.46 -2.29 -14.92
N ALA A 30 -8.52 -2.91 -14.18
CA ALA A 30 -7.10 -2.89 -14.54
C ALA A 30 -6.79 -3.68 -15.81
N ASP A 31 -5.96 -3.10 -16.68
CA ASP A 31 -5.30 -3.81 -17.78
C ASP A 31 -4.16 -4.69 -17.26
N LEU A 32 -3.47 -4.23 -16.19
CA LEU A 32 -2.38 -4.92 -15.53
C LEU A 32 -2.50 -4.77 -14.02
N VAL A 33 -2.36 -5.88 -13.30
CA VAL A 33 -2.25 -5.90 -11.82
C VAL A 33 -0.84 -6.27 -11.43
N ILE A 34 -0.22 -5.45 -10.58
CA ILE A 34 1.15 -5.66 -10.08
C ILE A 34 1.12 -5.78 -8.56
N GLY A 35 1.91 -6.67 -8.00
CA GLY A 35 2.01 -6.77 -6.54
C GLY A 35 3.08 -7.76 -6.06
N TYR A 36 3.34 -7.72 -4.76
CA TYR A 36 4.11 -8.75 -4.10
C TYR A 36 3.38 -10.09 -4.20
N VAL A 37 4.11 -11.17 -4.46
CA VAL A 37 3.53 -12.50 -4.72
C VAL A 37 2.50 -12.92 -3.67
N THR A 38 2.76 -12.67 -2.40
CA THR A 38 1.82 -13.01 -1.32
C THR A 38 0.51 -12.23 -1.45
N TYR A 39 0.55 -10.94 -1.77
CA TYR A 39 -0.66 -10.11 -1.90
C TYR A 39 -1.46 -10.46 -3.15
N ILE A 40 -0.79 -10.76 -4.24
CA ILE A 40 -1.43 -11.26 -5.46
C ILE A 40 -2.16 -12.58 -5.19
N ASN A 41 -1.56 -13.48 -4.40
CA ASN A 41 -2.21 -14.74 -4.04
C ASN A 41 -3.50 -14.56 -3.22
N LEU A 42 -3.58 -13.52 -2.38
CA LEU A 42 -4.78 -13.20 -1.60
C LEU A 42 -5.98 -12.82 -2.49
N VAL A 43 -5.73 -12.19 -3.64
CA VAL A 43 -6.77 -11.74 -4.58
C VAL A 43 -6.80 -12.55 -5.87
N LYS A 44 -6.12 -13.69 -5.92
CA LYS A 44 -5.92 -14.49 -7.14
C LYS A 44 -7.22 -14.82 -7.87
N HIS A 45 -8.28 -15.12 -7.15
CA HIS A 45 -9.60 -15.45 -7.72
C HIS A 45 -10.25 -14.27 -8.46
N GLN A 46 -9.86 -13.03 -8.12
CA GLN A 46 -10.32 -11.80 -8.77
C GLN A 46 -9.52 -11.46 -10.04
N LEU A 47 -8.42 -12.18 -10.32
CA LEU A 47 -7.48 -11.88 -11.39
C LEU A 47 -7.66 -12.75 -12.65
N VAL A 48 -8.73 -13.52 -12.72
CA VAL A 48 -9.01 -14.41 -13.87
C VAL A 48 -9.10 -13.57 -15.16
N GLY A 49 -8.31 -13.92 -16.15
CA GLY A 49 -8.26 -13.24 -17.45
C GLY A 49 -7.48 -11.92 -17.47
N LYS A 50 -6.80 -11.53 -16.39
CA LYS A 50 -6.02 -10.29 -16.30
C LYS A 50 -4.52 -10.54 -16.52
N GLN A 51 -3.82 -9.53 -17.03
CA GLN A 51 -2.36 -9.52 -16.96
C GLN A 51 -1.93 -9.27 -15.52
N VAL A 52 -0.96 -10.07 -15.04
CA VAL A 52 -0.46 -10.00 -13.67
C VAL A 52 1.06 -10.03 -13.67
N THR A 53 1.70 -9.08 -13.00
CA THR A 53 3.12 -9.12 -12.65
C THR A 53 3.26 -9.38 -11.16
N GLN A 54 3.99 -10.43 -10.82
CA GLN A 54 4.35 -10.78 -9.44
C GLN A 54 5.83 -10.50 -9.21
N THR A 55 6.15 -9.87 -8.10
CA THR A 55 7.53 -9.57 -7.74
C THR A 55 7.88 -10.11 -6.36
N GLY A 56 9.18 -10.26 -6.11
CA GLY A 56 9.71 -10.69 -4.82
C GLY A 56 9.63 -9.61 -3.73
N MET A 57 10.10 -9.96 -2.53
CA MET A 57 10.17 -9.09 -1.37
C MET A 57 11.29 -8.09 -1.58
N THR A 58 12.03 -7.60 -1.82
CA THR A 58 13.14 -6.63 -2.01
C THR A 58 13.06 -5.88 -3.35
N GLU A 59 11.98 -6.08 -4.10
CA GLU A 59 11.78 -5.49 -5.43
C GLU A 59 10.75 -4.36 -5.43
N GLU A 60 10.58 -3.67 -4.29
CA GLU A 60 9.55 -2.64 -4.13
C GLU A 60 9.77 -1.45 -5.08
N ILE A 61 11.03 -1.04 -5.27
CA ILE A 61 11.37 0.09 -6.15
C ILE A 61 11.10 -0.28 -7.60
N ASP A 62 11.53 -1.47 -8.03
CA ASP A 62 11.33 -1.95 -9.40
C ASP A 62 9.86 -2.13 -9.71
N ARG A 63 9.10 -2.67 -8.76
CA ARG A 63 7.64 -2.79 -8.81
C ARG A 63 6.95 -1.44 -8.99
N ALA A 64 7.35 -0.44 -8.20
CA ALA A 64 6.80 0.90 -8.30
C ALA A 64 7.16 1.55 -9.65
N GLN A 65 8.39 1.35 -10.12
CA GLN A 65 8.87 1.88 -11.41
C GLN A 65 8.14 1.24 -12.59
N GLU A 66 7.96 -0.08 -12.59
CA GLU A 66 7.19 -0.81 -13.62
C GLU A 66 5.74 -0.31 -13.67
N ALA A 67 5.09 -0.18 -12.49
CA ALA A 67 3.73 0.29 -12.40
C ALA A 67 3.56 1.70 -12.99
N VAL A 68 4.46 2.63 -12.66
CA VAL A 68 4.45 4.00 -13.19
C VAL A 68 4.71 4.02 -14.70
N ASN A 69 5.73 3.29 -15.18
CA ASN A 69 6.09 3.26 -16.58
C ASN A 69 4.94 2.71 -17.44
N THR A 70 4.37 1.58 -17.04
CA THR A 70 3.25 0.96 -17.76
C THR A 70 2.01 1.86 -17.77
N ALA A 71 1.72 2.55 -16.67
CA ALA A 71 0.62 3.50 -16.64
C ALA A 71 0.89 4.73 -17.53
N LYS A 72 2.14 5.19 -17.67
CA LYS A 72 2.50 6.27 -18.63
C LYS A 72 2.23 5.91 -20.08
N GLU A 73 2.27 4.63 -20.44
CA GLU A 73 1.91 4.12 -21.77
C GLU A 73 0.39 4.20 -22.08
N GLY A 74 -0.42 4.69 -21.16
CA GLY A 74 -1.87 4.87 -21.35
C GLY A 74 -2.71 3.70 -20.83
N LYS A 75 -2.11 2.74 -20.11
CA LYS A 75 -2.81 1.62 -19.45
C LYS A 75 -3.39 2.01 -18.10
N ILE A 76 -4.40 1.25 -17.67
CA ILE A 76 -4.90 1.25 -16.30
C ILE A 76 -4.13 0.17 -15.54
N VAL A 77 -3.27 0.59 -14.62
CA VAL A 77 -2.46 -0.31 -13.78
C VAL A 77 -2.98 -0.26 -12.35
N THR A 78 -3.12 -1.42 -11.72
CA THR A 78 -3.45 -1.53 -10.30
C THR A 78 -2.28 -2.16 -9.55
N LEU A 79 -1.67 -1.38 -8.66
CA LEU A 79 -0.61 -1.81 -7.76
C LEU A 79 -1.22 -2.20 -6.41
N VAL A 80 -1.12 -3.48 -6.07
CA VAL A 80 -1.76 -4.06 -4.87
C VAL A 80 -0.80 -4.03 -3.69
N SER A 81 -1.31 -3.58 -2.54
CA SER A 81 -0.64 -3.59 -1.24
C SER A 81 -1.57 -4.21 -0.19
N SER A 82 -1.03 -4.97 0.78
CA SER A 82 -1.83 -5.42 1.92
C SER A 82 -2.21 -4.24 2.81
N GLY A 83 -3.20 -4.42 3.66
CA GLY A 83 -3.68 -3.38 4.56
C GLY A 83 -4.13 -2.13 3.82
N ASP A 84 -3.57 -1.00 4.19
CA ASP A 84 -3.75 0.30 3.54
C ASP A 84 -2.46 0.69 2.77
N ALA A 85 -2.61 1.09 1.51
CA ALA A 85 -1.48 1.44 0.66
C ALA A 85 -0.69 2.68 1.12
N GLY A 86 -1.29 3.54 1.95
CA GLY A 86 -0.68 4.73 2.53
C GLY A 86 -0.05 4.51 3.91
N VAL A 87 -0.34 3.36 4.56
CA VAL A 87 0.21 3.04 5.89
C VAL A 87 1.31 1.99 5.75
N TYR A 88 2.57 2.43 5.69
CA TYR A 88 3.76 1.60 5.41
C TYR A 88 3.61 0.73 4.15
N GLY A 89 2.78 1.19 3.20
CA GLY A 89 2.51 0.52 1.94
C GLY A 89 3.19 1.20 0.75
N MET A 90 2.79 0.81 -0.45
CA MET A 90 3.46 1.20 -1.70
C MET A 90 3.26 2.66 -2.12
N ALA A 91 2.30 3.41 -1.53
CA ALA A 91 1.97 4.76 -1.99
C ALA A 91 3.16 5.73 -1.86
N GLY A 92 3.84 5.72 -0.72
CA GLY A 92 5.01 6.59 -0.51
C GLY A 92 6.10 6.35 -1.55
N LEU A 93 6.42 5.09 -1.81
CA LEU A 93 7.46 4.69 -2.76
C LEU A 93 7.12 5.07 -4.20
N VAL A 94 5.85 4.92 -4.61
CA VAL A 94 5.37 5.37 -5.92
C VAL A 94 5.55 6.87 -6.08
N PHE A 95 5.24 7.67 -5.06
CA PHE A 95 5.45 9.12 -5.11
C PHE A 95 6.93 9.51 -5.16
N GLU A 96 7.82 8.73 -4.53
CA GLU A 96 9.26 8.95 -4.68
C GLU A 96 9.73 8.71 -6.12
N VAL A 97 9.25 7.65 -6.76
CA VAL A 97 9.52 7.36 -8.18
C VAL A 97 9.01 8.49 -9.05
N LEU A 98 7.75 8.89 -8.88
CA LEU A 98 7.14 9.98 -9.64
C LEU A 98 7.90 11.31 -9.48
N ARG A 99 8.34 11.63 -8.25
CA ARG A 99 9.15 12.82 -7.96
C ARG A 99 10.49 12.78 -8.71
N LYS A 100 11.18 11.63 -8.68
CA LYS A 100 12.45 11.45 -9.42
C LYS A 100 12.27 11.61 -10.93
N MET A 101 11.09 11.26 -11.45
CA MET A 101 10.73 11.42 -12.87
C MET A 101 10.25 12.83 -13.23
N GLY A 102 10.13 13.75 -12.28
CA GLY A 102 9.63 15.10 -12.49
C GLY A 102 8.13 15.17 -12.79
N TRP A 103 7.36 14.12 -12.47
CA TRP A 103 5.92 14.06 -12.72
C TRP A 103 5.14 15.17 -11.99
N LYS A 104 4.13 15.72 -12.66
CA LYS A 104 3.20 16.71 -12.10
C LYS A 104 1.78 16.16 -12.13
N LYS A 105 0.94 16.63 -11.19
CA LYS A 105 -0.43 16.12 -10.98
C LYS A 105 -1.32 16.18 -12.21
N GLU A 106 -1.09 17.11 -13.10
CA GLU A 106 -1.86 17.31 -14.34
C GLU A 106 -1.43 16.36 -15.47
N GLU A 107 -0.28 15.71 -15.32
CA GLU A 107 0.32 14.82 -16.33
C GLU A 107 -0.22 13.39 -16.25
N SER A 108 0.13 12.58 -17.26
CA SER A 108 -0.09 11.13 -17.24
C SER A 108 1.08 10.44 -16.47
N PRO A 109 0.79 9.41 -15.70
CA PRO A 109 -0.54 8.84 -15.43
C PRO A 109 -1.33 9.64 -14.37
N GLU A 110 -2.65 9.50 -14.39
CA GLU A 110 -3.49 9.86 -13.25
C GLU A 110 -3.16 8.91 -12.08
N ILE A 111 -2.96 9.46 -10.89
CA ILE A 111 -2.68 8.66 -9.69
C ILE A 111 -3.91 8.64 -8.80
N LYS A 112 -4.35 7.43 -8.43
CA LYS A 112 -5.39 7.21 -7.42
C LYS A 112 -4.86 6.34 -6.29
N ILE A 113 -5.03 6.81 -5.06
CA ILE A 113 -4.81 5.99 -3.87
C ILE A 113 -6.17 5.50 -3.39
N ILE A 114 -6.32 4.21 -3.26
CA ILE A 114 -7.55 3.57 -2.79
C ILE A 114 -7.24 2.92 -1.45
N PRO A 115 -7.82 3.45 -0.34
CA PRO A 115 -7.53 2.97 0.99
C PRO A 115 -8.04 1.55 1.22
N GLY A 116 -7.37 0.84 2.11
CA GLY A 116 -7.79 -0.44 2.63
C GLY A 116 -7.84 -0.44 4.17
N ILE A 117 -8.35 -1.51 4.75
CA ILE A 117 -8.34 -1.66 6.21
C ILE A 117 -6.91 -1.99 6.66
N THR A 118 -6.29 -1.05 7.36
CA THR A 118 -4.93 -1.21 7.87
C THR A 118 -4.85 -2.22 9.02
N ALA A 119 -3.67 -2.80 9.25
CA ALA A 119 -3.45 -3.86 10.22
C ALA A 119 -3.83 -3.44 11.66
N ASP A 120 -3.58 -2.20 12.06
CA ASP A 120 -3.95 -1.73 13.39
C ASP A 120 -5.47 -1.79 13.62
N SER A 121 -6.27 -1.37 12.65
CA SER A 121 -7.74 -1.44 12.73
C SER A 121 -8.24 -2.88 12.71
N SER A 122 -7.70 -3.73 11.82
CA SER A 122 -8.12 -5.12 11.71
C SER A 122 -7.71 -5.95 12.91
N CYS A 123 -6.51 -5.77 13.44
CA CYS A 123 -6.07 -6.46 14.67
C CYS A 123 -6.83 -5.96 15.90
N ALA A 124 -7.04 -4.65 16.02
CA ALA A 124 -7.79 -4.08 17.13
C ALA A 124 -9.21 -4.64 17.23
N SER A 125 -9.90 -4.84 16.09
CA SER A 125 -11.24 -5.41 16.07
C SER A 125 -11.33 -6.83 16.65
N LEU A 126 -10.23 -7.58 16.61
CA LEU A 126 -10.15 -8.94 17.17
C LEU A 126 -9.91 -8.99 18.68
N ILE A 127 -9.41 -7.91 19.27
CA ILE A 127 -8.98 -7.87 20.68
C ILE A 127 -9.70 -6.82 21.51
N GLY A 128 -10.87 -6.35 21.08
CA GLY A 128 -11.70 -5.42 21.83
C GLY A 128 -11.48 -3.95 21.52
N ALA A 129 -10.98 -3.63 20.33
CA ALA A 129 -10.81 -2.27 19.81
C ALA A 129 -10.00 -1.32 20.72
N PRO A 130 -8.77 -1.68 21.13
CA PRO A 130 -7.97 -0.87 22.07
C PRO A 130 -7.54 0.50 21.52
N ILE A 131 -7.70 0.75 20.22
CA ILE A 131 -7.33 1.99 19.53
C ILE A 131 -8.41 3.08 19.60
N ILE A 132 -9.32 2.99 20.57
CA ILE A 132 -10.35 4.02 20.80
C ILE A 132 -9.76 5.36 21.28
N HIS A 133 -8.57 5.34 21.85
CA HIS A 133 -7.82 6.52 22.28
C HIS A 133 -6.76 6.92 21.25
N ASP A 134 -6.00 7.97 21.57
CA ASP A 134 -4.91 8.47 20.73
C ASP A 134 -3.89 7.37 20.45
N THR A 135 -3.50 7.23 19.18
CA THR A 135 -2.70 6.08 18.72
C THR A 135 -1.45 6.56 18.01
N ALA A 136 -0.32 5.92 18.33
CA ALA A 136 0.94 6.08 17.62
C ALA A 136 1.26 4.83 16.80
N ARG A 137 1.40 4.97 15.47
CA ARG A 137 1.88 3.92 14.57
C ARG A 137 3.38 4.00 14.44
N ILE A 138 4.10 2.93 14.77
CA ILE A 138 5.56 2.91 14.77
C ILE A 138 6.04 1.68 14.01
N SER A 139 6.83 1.90 12.95
CA SER A 139 7.53 0.82 12.26
C SER A 139 8.80 0.46 13.02
N LEU A 140 9.03 -0.83 13.21
CA LEU A 140 10.24 -1.39 13.81
C LEU A 140 11.33 -1.69 12.77
N SER A 141 11.06 -1.47 11.48
CA SER A 141 12.06 -1.63 10.43
C SER A 141 13.21 -0.64 10.61
N ASP A 142 14.41 -1.14 10.85
CA ASP A 142 15.65 -0.36 10.99
C ASP A 142 16.44 -0.23 9.68
N LEU A 143 15.89 -0.72 8.58
CA LEU A 143 16.54 -0.74 7.28
C LEU A 143 16.92 0.67 6.78
N LEU A 144 16.02 1.65 6.97
CA LEU A 144 16.22 3.04 6.55
C LEU A 144 16.15 4.04 7.72
N THR A 145 15.80 3.56 8.92
CA THR A 145 15.62 4.39 10.12
C THR A 145 16.52 3.85 11.23
N PRO A 146 17.50 4.62 11.75
CA PRO A 146 18.35 4.17 12.84
C PRO A 146 17.52 3.72 14.05
N TRP A 147 17.92 2.61 14.67
CA TRP A 147 17.22 2.05 15.84
C TRP A 147 17.01 3.07 16.97
N SER A 148 17.99 3.93 17.22
CA SER A 148 17.89 5.01 18.21
C SER A 148 16.71 5.98 17.95
N VAL A 149 16.35 6.19 16.69
CA VAL A 149 15.18 7.00 16.31
C VAL A 149 13.90 6.25 16.61
N ILE A 150 13.85 4.96 16.30
CA ILE A 150 12.69 4.08 16.61
C ILE A 150 12.48 4.03 18.12
N GLU A 151 13.53 3.78 18.89
CA GLU A 151 13.50 3.76 20.35
C GLU A 151 13.00 5.10 20.94
N ASN A 152 13.47 6.22 20.39
CA ASN A 152 13.01 7.54 20.83
C ASN A 152 11.51 7.75 20.54
N ARG A 153 11.02 7.32 19.38
CA ARG A 153 9.59 7.36 19.04
C ARG A 153 8.75 6.56 20.03
N LEU A 154 9.21 5.34 20.39
CA LEU A 154 8.55 4.50 21.37
C LEU A 154 8.49 5.17 22.75
N LYS A 155 9.61 5.75 23.21
CA LYS A 155 9.65 6.49 24.48
C LYS A 155 8.70 7.67 24.50
N CYS A 156 8.69 8.49 23.45
CA CYS A 156 7.78 9.64 23.34
C CYS A 156 6.31 9.22 23.33
N ALA A 157 5.96 8.17 22.59
CA ALA A 157 4.59 7.66 22.55
C ALA A 157 4.16 7.09 23.94
N ALA A 158 5.04 6.36 24.61
CA ALA A 158 4.77 5.85 25.96
C ALA A 158 4.63 6.98 26.99
N GLN A 159 5.44 8.03 26.93
CA GLN A 159 5.32 9.20 27.81
C GLN A 159 4.04 9.99 27.56
N GLY A 160 3.53 9.98 26.33
CA GLY A 160 2.27 10.64 25.97
C GLY A 160 1.03 9.77 26.24
N ASP A 161 1.18 8.59 26.82
CA ASP A 161 0.11 7.63 27.09
C ASP A 161 -0.67 7.20 25.81
N PHE A 162 0.02 7.13 24.66
CA PHE A 162 -0.57 6.67 23.41
C PHE A 162 -0.72 5.14 23.41
N VAL A 163 -1.79 4.66 22.80
CA VAL A 163 -1.85 3.27 22.33
C VAL A 163 -0.86 3.09 21.20
N ILE A 164 0.11 2.16 21.35
CA ILE A 164 1.17 1.97 20.37
C ILE A 164 0.87 0.76 19.51
N THR A 165 0.80 0.97 18.18
CA THR A 165 0.71 -0.10 17.20
C THR A 165 2.04 -0.27 16.49
N LEU A 166 2.59 -1.49 16.55
CA LEU A 166 3.89 -1.83 15.99
C LEU A 166 3.73 -2.49 14.62
N TYR A 167 4.49 -2.00 13.65
CA TYR A 167 4.53 -2.49 12.27
C TYR A 167 5.94 -2.99 11.91
N ASN A 168 6.01 -3.90 10.96
CA ASN A 168 7.27 -4.41 10.40
C ASN A 168 8.24 -4.88 11.48
N PRO A 169 7.86 -5.90 12.28
CA PRO A 169 8.71 -6.47 13.33
C PRO A 169 9.95 -7.15 12.77
#